data_e3baba8dbbd39595725f09e84076d4ac
#
_entry.id   e3baba8dbbd39595725f09e84076d4ac
#
_cell.length_a   1.000
_cell.length_b   1.000
_cell.length_c   1.000
_cell.angle_alpha   90.00
_cell.angle_beta   90.00
_cell.angle_gamma   90.00
#
_symmetry.space_group_name_H-M   'P 1'
#
loop_
_entity.id
_entity.type
_entity.pdbx_description
1 polymer ?
#
loop_
_entity_poly.entity_id
_entity_poly.type
_entity_poly.pdbx_seq_one_letter_code
_entity_poly.pdbx_strand_id
1 'polypeptide(L)'
;EFTTPSRIIFGPGAVKQAASIVQNWGSKAFVLMGNTPQRAAHLLKQLRITNIPFSIYAVHGEPTTTLVHNAARIARETDSDFVISYGGGSVIDTGKAVAALLTNSGNLLDYLEVIGRGKEISHPAAPHLAIPTTAGTGTEVTRNSVILSPDHQVKVSMRSRSMLPTIAIVDPELTLSMPPHLTAFTGLDALTQLIEAFVSSASNPITDALCREGIQRTAQSLFQAYQDSDDREAR
;
A
#
# COMPACT_ATOMS: atom_id res chain seq x y z
N GLU A 1 -2.73 -3.86 -21.56
CA GLU A 1 -2.97 -2.63 -20.77
C GLU A 1 -2.00 -2.55 -19.62
N PHE A 2 -1.40 -1.38 -19.38
CA PHE A 2 -0.55 -1.08 -18.22
C PHE A 2 -1.20 0.06 -17.44
N THR A 3 -1.42 -0.13 -16.15
CA THR A 3 -2.08 0.86 -15.29
C THR A 3 -1.31 1.00 -13.98
N THR A 4 -1.07 2.24 -13.55
CA THR A 4 -0.28 2.57 -12.37
C THR A 4 -0.89 3.78 -11.66
N PRO A 5 -0.51 4.13 -10.41
CA PRO A 5 -0.88 5.40 -9.79
C PRO A 5 -0.65 6.59 -10.71
N SER A 6 -1.43 7.65 -10.55
CA SER A 6 -1.26 8.86 -11.36
C SER A 6 0.13 9.50 -11.19
N ARG A 7 0.77 9.25 -10.05
CA ARG A 7 2.12 9.74 -9.75
C ARG A 7 2.85 8.78 -8.82
N ILE A 8 4.08 8.44 -9.17
CA ILE A 8 5.03 7.71 -8.31
C ILE A 8 6.20 8.65 -8.02
N ILE A 9 6.48 8.88 -6.75
CA ILE A 9 7.61 9.70 -6.29
C ILE A 9 8.62 8.73 -5.67
N PHE A 10 9.78 8.60 -6.30
CA PHE A 10 10.80 7.67 -5.88
C PHE A 10 12.08 8.41 -5.47
N GLY A 11 12.69 7.96 -4.39
CA GLY A 11 14.03 8.37 -3.98
C GLY A 11 14.21 8.53 -2.47
N PRO A 12 15.47 8.56 -2.01
CA PRO A 12 15.79 8.74 -0.60
C PRO A 12 15.22 10.06 -0.05
N GLY A 13 14.55 9.99 1.10
CA GLY A 13 13.93 11.14 1.75
C GLY A 13 12.65 11.64 1.07
N ALA A 14 12.12 10.94 0.05
CA ALA A 14 10.90 11.34 -0.67
C ALA A 14 9.69 11.50 0.27
N VAL A 15 9.63 10.74 1.34
CA VAL A 15 8.56 10.81 2.37
C VAL A 15 8.38 12.20 2.98
N LYS A 16 9.42 13.04 2.95
CA LYS A 16 9.37 14.43 3.45
C LYS A 16 8.37 15.30 2.68
N GLN A 17 7.98 14.91 1.47
CA GLN A 17 7.01 15.61 0.64
C GLN A 17 5.55 15.24 0.98
N ALA A 18 5.32 14.21 1.80
CA ALA A 18 3.98 13.66 2.03
C ALA A 18 2.95 14.71 2.46
N ALA A 19 3.26 15.53 3.46
CA ALA A 19 2.32 16.53 3.97
C ALA A 19 1.98 17.62 2.94
N SER A 20 2.97 18.10 2.18
CA SER A 20 2.74 19.11 1.13
C SER A 20 1.91 18.56 -0.03
N ILE A 21 2.05 17.28 -0.34
CA ILE A 21 1.29 16.62 -1.41
C ILE A 21 -0.20 16.55 -1.07
N VAL A 22 -0.53 16.21 0.18
CA VAL A 22 -1.93 16.01 0.60
C VAL A 22 -2.61 17.28 1.09
N GLN A 23 -1.91 18.42 1.15
CA GLN A 23 -2.40 19.65 1.74
C GLN A 23 -3.74 20.15 1.15
N ASN A 24 -4.01 19.83 -0.11
CA ASN A 24 -5.23 20.26 -0.81
C ASN A 24 -6.14 19.07 -1.19
N TRP A 25 -5.98 17.90 -0.54
CA TRP A 25 -6.76 16.72 -0.91
C TRP A 25 -8.14 16.69 -0.26
N GLY A 26 -8.27 17.31 0.91
CA GLY A 26 -9.48 17.28 1.68
C GLY A 26 -9.31 17.97 3.03
N SER A 27 -10.27 17.75 3.92
CA SER A 27 -10.32 18.38 5.23
C SER A 27 -9.66 17.56 6.33
N LYS A 28 -9.67 16.21 6.21
CA LYS A 28 -9.14 15.33 7.26
C LYS A 28 -8.61 14.01 6.74
N ALA A 29 -7.39 13.69 7.11
CA ALA A 29 -6.72 12.45 6.77
C ALA A 29 -7.14 11.29 7.68
N PHE A 30 -7.32 10.10 7.11
CA PHE A 30 -7.30 8.84 7.85
C PHE A 30 -5.94 8.19 7.66
N VAL A 31 -5.12 8.18 8.71
CA VAL A 31 -3.75 7.66 8.66
C VAL A 31 -3.72 6.23 9.17
N LEU A 32 -3.46 5.28 8.27
CA LEU A 32 -3.21 3.89 8.61
C LEU A 32 -1.71 3.66 8.76
N MET A 33 -1.33 2.95 9.81
CA MET A 33 0.06 2.58 10.07
C MET A 33 0.16 1.20 10.71
N GLY A 34 1.35 0.61 10.67
CA GLY A 34 1.62 -0.65 11.37
C GLY A 34 1.77 -0.47 12.89
N ASN A 35 2.17 -1.55 13.57
CA ASN A 35 2.25 -1.64 15.04
C ASN A 35 3.31 -0.77 15.70
N THR A 36 4.16 -0.11 14.93
CA THR A 36 5.27 0.71 15.46
C THR A 36 5.04 2.18 15.10
N PRO A 37 4.24 2.92 15.90
CA PRO A 37 3.90 4.32 15.62
C PRO A 37 5.13 5.23 15.47
N GLN A 38 6.24 4.88 16.12
CA GLN A 38 7.49 5.62 16.06
C GLN A 38 8.03 5.75 14.63
N ARG A 39 7.79 4.73 13.78
CA ARG A 39 8.22 4.77 12.37
C ARG A 39 7.50 5.86 11.57
N ALA A 40 6.25 6.18 11.92
CA ALA A 40 5.46 7.23 11.27
C ALA A 40 5.59 8.60 11.97
N ALA A 41 6.38 8.72 13.05
CA ALA A 41 6.45 9.94 13.85
C ALA A 41 6.81 11.19 13.05
N HIS A 42 7.70 11.05 12.06
CA HIS A 42 8.08 12.15 11.18
C HIS A 42 6.90 12.62 10.32
N LEU A 43 6.16 11.70 9.70
CA LEU A 43 4.96 12.00 8.92
C LEU A 43 3.91 12.70 9.78
N LEU A 44 3.60 12.15 10.96
CA LEU A 44 2.59 12.73 11.87
C LEU A 44 3.00 14.13 12.36
N LYS A 45 4.30 14.36 12.59
CA LYS A 45 4.83 15.69 12.93
C LYS A 45 4.61 16.67 11.77
N GLN A 46 4.88 16.26 10.55
CA GLN A 46 4.68 17.12 9.38
C GLN A 46 3.20 17.47 9.17
N LEU A 47 2.29 16.50 9.30
CA LEU A 47 0.84 16.75 9.21
C LEU A 47 0.37 17.79 10.26
N ARG A 48 0.92 17.73 11.49
CA ARG A 48 0.63 18.76 12.53
C ARG A 48 1.18 20.13 12.16
N ILE A 49 2.42 20.21 11.66
CA ILE A 49 3.05 21.48 11.27
C ILE A 49 2.28 22.14 10.11
N THR A 50 1.75 21.34 9.19
CA THR A 50 0.94 21.84 8.05
C THR A 50 -0.54 22.01 8.40
N ASN A 51 -0.91 21.85 9.66
CA ASN A 51 -2.30 21.96 10.16
C ASN A 51 -3.29 21.07 9.42
N ILE A 52 -2.87 19.87 8.98
CA ILE A 52 -3.76 18.86 8.40
C ILE A 52 -4.34 18.03 9.53
N PRO A 53 -5.68 18.09 9.77
CA PRO A 53 -6.31 17.24 10.75
C PRO A 53 -6.19 15.77 10.35
N PHE A 54 -6.03 14.87 11.32
CA PHE A 54 -5.98 13.45 11.03
C PHE A 54 -6.49 12.58 12.19
N SER A 55 -7.00 11.41 11.83
CA SER A 55 -7.26 10.29 12.73
C SER A 55 -6.30 9.16 12.43
N ILE A 56 -5.93 8.37 13.43
CA ILE A 56 -4.95 7.28 13.29
C ILE A 56 -5.64 5.94 13.51
N TYR A 57 -5.28 4.96 12.69
CA TYR A 57 -5.67 3.57 12.87
C TYR A 57 -4.47 2.63 12.70
N ALA A 58 -4.24 1.78 13.70
CA ALA A 58 -3.16 0.78 13.67
C ALA A 58 -3.65 -0.51 13.02
N VAL A 59 -2.92 -0.99 12.01
CA VAL A 59 -3.15 -2.25 11.34
C VAL A 59 -2.23 -3.31 11.94
N HIS A 60 -2.84 -4.35 12.51
CA HIS A 60 -2.15 -5.44 13.17
C HIS A 60 -2.24 -6.72 12.31
N GLY A 61 -1.10 -7.19 11.80
CA GLY A 61 -1.03 -8.40 10.99
C GLY A 61 -1.63 -8.24 9.59
N GLU A 62 -2.23 -9.30 9.08
CA GLU A 62 -2.88 -9.30 7.77
C GLU A 62 -4.22 -8.56 7.82
N PRO A 63 -4.64 -7.89 6.72
CA PRO A 63 -5.94 -7.26 6.66
C PRO A 63 -7.04 -8.31 6.69
N THR A 64 -7.82 -8.34 7.78
CA THR A 64 -9.00 -9.20 7.89
C THR A 64 -10.26 -8.44 7.52
N THR A 65 -11.33 -9.18 7.18
CA THR A 65 -12.66 -8.58 6.93
C THR A 65 -13.12 -7.71 8.10
N THR A 66 -12.92 -8.16 9.34
CA THR A 66 -13.27 -7.42 10.56
C THR A 66 -12.39 -6.16 10.71
N LEU A 67 -11.09 -6.26 10.47
CA LEU A 67 -10.16 -5.13 10.58
C LEU A 67 -10.53 -4.03 9.58
N VAL A 68 -10.73 -4.39 8.32
CA VAL A 68 -11.10 -3.43 7.25
C VAL A 68 -12.46 -2.79 7.53
N HIS A 69 -13.46 -3.58 7.97
CA HIS A 69 -14.77 -3.07 8.33
C HIS A 69 -14.67 -2.02 9.45
N ASN A 70 -13.92 -2.33 10.52
CA ASN A 70 -13.74 -1.41 11.65
C ASN A 70 -12.98 -0.14 11.24
N ALA A 71 -11.92 -0.28 10.43
CA ALA A 71 -11.17 0.86 9.92
C ALA A 71 -12.06 1.79 9.08
N ALA A 72 -12.87 1.24 8.16
CA ALA A 72 -13.78 2.02 7.34
C ALA A 72 -14.88 2.71 8.17
N ARG A 73 -15.43 2.03 9.20
CA ARG A 73 -16.38 2.62 10.13
C ARG A 73 -15.77 3.81 10.86
N ILE A 74 -14.59 3.65 11.45
CA ILE A 74 -13.90 4.74 12.18
C ILE A 74 -13.55 5.90 11.25
N ALA A 75 -13.11 5.62 10.02
CA ALA A 75 -12.83 6.66 9.05
C ALA A 75 -14.05 7.52 8.74
N ARG A 76 -15.24 6.91 8.60
CA ARG A 76 -16.52 7.61 8.43
C ARG A 76 -16.92 8.40 9.68
N GLU A 77 -16.88 7.78 10.87
CA GLU A 77 -17.23 8.41 12.16
C GLU A 77 -16.33 9.60 12.51
N THR A 78 -15.13 9.63 11.95
CA THR A 78 -14.18 10.73 12.14
C THR A 78 -14.23 11.76 11.01
N ASP A 79 -15.18 11.65 10.08
CA ASP A 79 -15.33 12.54 8.91
C ASP A 79 -14.03 12.67 8.10
N SER A 80 -13.31 11.57 7.95
CA SER A 80 -12.11 11.53 7.12
C SER A 80 -12.47 11.43 5.65
N ASP A 81 -11.83 12.21 4.79
CA ASP A 81 -12.18 12.33 3.38
C ASP A 81 -11.03 11.91 2.43
N PHE A 82 -9.86 11.61 2.96
CA PHE A 82 -8.75 10.99 2.22
C PHE A 82 -7.93 10.06 3.14
N VAL A 83 -7.14 9.18 2.53
CA VAL A 83 -6.40 8.12 3.23
C VAL A 83 -4.89 8.29 3.02
N ILE A 84 -4.12 8.10 4.10
CA ILE A 84 -2.67 7.96 4.05
C ILE A 84 -2.31 6.59 4.63
N SER A 85 -1.67 5.74 3.85
CA SER A 85 -1.14 4.45 4.32
C SER A 85 0.37 4.52 4.45
N TYR A 86 0.86 4.37 5.67
CA TYR A 86 2.29 4.34 5.98
C TYR A 86 2.65 2.97 6.57
N GLY A 87 3.14 2.05 5.75
CA GLY A 87 3.42 0.70 6.21
C GLY A 87 3.69 -0.30 5.09
N GLY A 88 3.72 -1.57 5.44
CA GLY A 88 3.84 -2.66 4.46
C GLY A 88 2.55 -2.96 3.72
N GLY A 89 2.55 -4.05 2.95
CA GLY A 89 1.41 -4.47 2.13
C GLY A 89 0.08 -4.50 2.86
N SER A 90 0.05 -5.05 4.09
CA SER A 90 -1.19 -5.11 4.90
C SER A 90 -1.79 -3.73 5.19
N VAL A 91 -0.95 -2.74 5.47
CA VAL A 91 -1.40 -1.36 5.76
C VAL A 91 -1.97 -0.71 4.50
N ILE A 92 -1.27 -0.87 3.36
CA ILE A 92 -1.67 -0.26 2.10
C ILE A 92 -2.94 -0.94 1.55
N ASP A 93 -3.05 -2.26 1.65
CA ASP A 93 -4.25 -2.99 1.25
C ASP A 93 -5.46 -2.58 2.09
N THR A 94 -5.31 -2.46 3.42
CA THR A 94 -6.35 -1.88 4.27
C THR A 94 -6.74 -0.48 3.80
N GLY A 95 -5.74 0.37 3.48
CA GLY A 95 -5.98 1.74 3.01
C GLY A 95 -6.73 1.82 1.68
N LYS A 96 -6.41 0.96 0.72
CA LYS A 96 -7.16 0.87 -0.54
C LYS A 96 -8.62 0.52 -0.33
N ALA A 97 -8.87 -0.49 0.51
CA ALA A 97 -10.24 -0.90 0.84
C ALA A 97 -11.01 0.21 1.60
N VAL A 98 -10.38 0.86 2.58
CA VAL A 98 -10.98 1.99 3.31
C VAL A 98 -11.28 3.15 2.37
N ALA A 99 -10.35 3.53 1.51
CA ALA A 99 -10.55 4.62 0.54
C ALA A 99 -11.75 4.35 -0.39
N ALA A 100 -11.91 3.11 -0.85
CA ALA A 100 -13.06 2.71 -1.65
C ALA A 100 -14.37 2.74 -0.85
N LEU A 101 -14.35 2.26 0.40
CA LEU A 101 -15.53 2.23 1.27
C LEU A 101 -15.95 3.60 1.81
N LEU A 102 -15.08 4.61 1.81
CA LEU A 102 -15.45 5.98 2.18
C LEU A 102 -16.42 6.60 1.20
N THR A 103 -16.30 6.28 -0.07
CA THR A 103 -17.11 6.86 -1.16
C THR A 103 -18.20 5.93 -1.68
N ASN A 104 -18.14 4.65 -1.33
CA ASN A 104 -19.12 3.65 -1.76
C ASN A 104 -19.88 3.08 -0.54
N SER A 105 -21.20 3.18 -0.60
CA SER A 105 -22.08 2.70 0.45
C SER A 105 -22.21 1.18 0.44
N GLY A 106 -22.46 0.58 1.60
CA GLY A 106 -22.63 -0.86 1.77
C GLY A 106 -21.56 -1.48 2.68
N ASN A 107 -21.58 -2.79 2.75
CA ASN A 107 -20.66 -3.56 3.56
C ASN A 107 -19.47 -4.04 2.72
N LEU A 108 -18.34 -4.29 3.35
CA LEU A 108 -17.15 -4.84 2.69
C LEU A 108 -17.48 -6.10 1.87
N LEU A 109 -18.29 -7.02 2.43
CA LEU A 109 -18.69 -8.26 1.76
C LEU A 109 -19.47 -8.04 0.45
N ASP A 110 -20.09 -6.89 0.25
CA ASP A 110 -20.76 -6.59 -1.03
C ASP A 110 -19.75 -6.50 -2.19
N TYR A 111 -18.51 -6.11 -1.90
CA TYR A 111 -17.46 -5.81 -2.88
C TYR A 111 -16.39 -6.91 -3.03
N LEU A 112 -16.36 -7.88 -2.09
CA LEU A 112 -15.37 -8.95 -2.14
C LEU A 112 -15.68 -9.96 -3.25
N GLU A 113 -14.62 -10.41 -3.93
CA GLU A 113 -14.67 -11.52 -4.87
C GLU A 113 -14.93 -12.84 -4.11
N VAL A 114 -15.43 -13.86 -4.77
CA VAL A 114 -15.60 -15.25 -4.32
C VAL A 114 -16.61 -15.41 -3.18
N ILE A 115 -16.37 -14.82 -2.02
CA ILE A 115 -17.23 -14.98 -0.80
C ILE A 115 -18.28 -13.89 -0.67
N GLY A 116 -18.12 -12.81 -1.41
CA GLY A 116 -19.02 -11.67 -1.41
C GLY A 116 -19.92 -11.64 -2.63
N ARG A 117 -20.54 -10.48 -2.86
CA ARG A 117 -21.44 -10.28 -4.01
C ARG A 117 -20.73 -9.84 -5.27
N GLY A 118 -19.42 -9.51 -5.19
CA GLY A 118 -18.66 -8.99 -6.33
C GLY A 118 -19.22 -7.69 -6.91
N LYS A 119 -19.90 -6.87 -6.10
CA LYS A 119 -20.50 -5.61 -6.53
C LYS A 119 -19.41 -4.67 -7.05
N GLU A 120 -19.66 -3.99 -8.15
CA GLU A 120 -18.75 -2.99 -8.68
C GLU A 120 -18.64 -1.78 -7.76
N ILE A 121 -17.44 -1.23 -7.66
CA ILE A 121 -17.17 0.05 -7.03
C ILE A 121 -17.59 1.13 -8.02
N SER A 122 -18.74 1.75 -7.77
CA SER A 122 -19.42 2.67 -8.70
C SER A 122 -18.91 4.12 -8.63
N HIS A 123 -18.38 4.51 -7.48
CA HIS A 123 -17.80 5.84 -7.27
C HIS A 123 -16.27 5.75 -7.13
N PRO A 124 -15.52 6.73 -7.63
CA PRO A 124 -14.08 6.79 -7.39
C PRO A 124 -13.75 6.66 -5.91
N ALA A 125 -12.72 5.89 -5.57
CA ALA A 125 -12.25 5.82 -4.19
C ALA A 125 -11.79 7.20 -3.70
N ALA A 126 -11.85 7.44 -2.40
CA ALA A 126 -11.27 8.63 -1.79
C ALA A 126 -9.77 8.75 -2.13
N PRO A 127 -9.21 9.96 -2.23
CA PRO A 127 -7.78 10.12 -2.51
C PRO A 127 -6.93 9.30 -1.54
N HIS A 128 -5.95 8.56 -2.05
CA HIS A 128 -5.11 7.66 -1.27
C HIS A 128 -3.62 7.91 -1.55
N LEU A 129 -2.87 8.25 -0.51
CA LEU A 129 -1.41 8.31 -0.51
C LEU A 129 -0.86 7.01 0.06
N ALA A 130 -0.14 6.24 -0.75
CA ALA A 130 0.53 5.03 -0.33
C ALA A 130 2.03 5.27 -0.10
N ILE A 131 2.51 4.92 1.10
CA ILE A 131 3.91 5.06 1.50
C ILE A 131 4.39 3.70 2.02
N PRO A 132 4.94 2.84 1.14
CA PRO A 132 5.45 1.53 1.53
C PRO A 132 6.67 1.65 2.43
N THR A 133 6.74 0.80 3.45
CA THR A 133 7.90 0.64 4.35
C THR A 133 8.54 -0.74 4.23
N THR A 134 8.10 -1.52 3.25
CA THR A 134 8.67 -2.80 2.85
C THR A 134 8.87 -2.79 1.34
N ALA A 135 9.91 -3.46 0.86
CA ALA A 135 10.16 -3.65 -0.56
C ALA A 135 9.82 -5.10 -0.94
N GLY A 136 8.78 -5.31 -1.74
CA GLY A 136 8.36 -6.66 -2.13
C GLY A 136 6.97 -6.71 -2.74
N THR A 137 5.94 -6.44 -1.98
CA THR A 137 4.54 -6.66 -2.38
C THR A 137 4.07 -5.82 -3.57
N GLY A 138 4.68 -4.67 -3.83
CA GLY A 138 4.27 -3.76 -4.90
C GLY A 138 2.82 -3.23 -4.77
N THR A 139 2.20 -3.38 -3.61
CA THR A 139 0.77 -3.07 -3.43
C THR A 139 0.44 -1.59 -3.62
N GLU A 140 1.43 -0.70 -3.45
CA GLU A 140 1.30 0.73 -3.70
C GLU A 140 1.03 1.09 -5.17
N VAL A 141 1.28 0.16 -6.09
CA VAL A 141 1.06 0.33 -7.53
C VAL A 141 -0.01 -0.62 -8.10
N THR A 142 -0.72 -1.35 -7.25
CA THR A 142 -1.77 -2.29 -7.68
C THR A 142 -3.18 -1.79 -7.36
N ARG A 143 -4.17 -2.31 -8.11
CA ARG A 143 -5.58 -1.93 -8.02
C ARG A 143 -6.44 -2.85 -7.15
N ASN A 144 -5.82 -3.79 -6.45
CA ASN A 144 -6.52 -4.76 -5.58
C ASN A 144 -6.06 -4.63 -4.14
N SER A 145 -6.92 -5.02 -3.24
CA SER A 145 -6.67 -5.20 -1.82
C SER A 145 -6.93 -6.67 -1.47
N VAL A 146 -5.93 -7.35 -0.92
CA VAL A 146 -6.05 -8.75 -0.51
C VAL A 146 -6.46 -8.80 0.96
N ILE A 147 -7.59 -9.46 1.25
CA ILE A 147 -8.23 -9.47 2.56
C ILE A 147 -8.48 -10.90 2.99
N LEU A 148 -8.05 -11.25 4.19
CA LEU A 148 -8.34 -12.54 4.82
C LEU A 148 -9.75 -12.53 5.38
N SER A 149 -10.54 -13.53 5.02
CA SER A 149 -11.80 -13.85 5.71
C SER A 149 -11.56 -15.00 6.67
N PRO A 150 -11.48 -14.73 7.99
CA PRO A 150 -11.32 -15.81 8.98
C PRO A 150 -12.50 -16.79 8.98
N ASP A 151 -13.73 -16.27 8.81
CA ASP A 151 -14.95 -17.09 8.81
C ASP A 151 -15.00 -18.08 7.65
N HIS A 152 -14.45 -17.71 6.49
CA HIS A 152 -14.38 -18.56 5.29
C HIS A 152 -13.03 -19.23 5.11
N GLN A 153 -12.03 -18.94 5.96
CA GLN A 153 -10.66 -19.44 5.89
C GLN A 153 -10.00 -19.24 4.50
N VAL A 154 -10.25 -18.09 3.88
CA VAL A 154 -9.75 -17.78 2.53
C VAL A 154 -9.28 -16.33 2.43
N LYS A 155 -8.24 -16.10 1.61
CA LYS A 155 -7.84 -14.77 1.17
C LYS A 155 -8.57 -14.45 -0.13
N VAL A 156 -9.21 -13.30 -0.17
CA VAL A 156 -9.99 -12.82 -1.31
C VAL A 156 -9.61 -11.40 -1.65
N SER A 157 -9.89 -10.99 -2.88
CA SER A 157 -9.61 -9.64 -3.33
C SER A 157 -10.85 -8.77 -3.38
N MET A 158 -10.66 -7.50 -3.07
CA MET A 158 -11.49 -6.39 -3.51
C MET A 158 -10.71 -5.67 -4.61
N ARG A 159 -11.29 -5.45 -5.77
CA ARG A 159 -10.55 -5.00 -6.95
C ARG A 159 -11.34 -3.99 -7.77
N SER A 160 -10.71 -2.85 -8.06
CA SER A 160 -11.23 -1.86 -9.01
C SER A 160 -10.11 -0.95 -9.50
N ARG A 161 -10.24 -0.40 -10.71
CA ARG A 161 -9.32 0.63 -11.20
C ARG A 161 -9.27 1.86 -10.28
N SER A 162 -10.39 2.21 -9.66
CA SER A 162 -10.48 3.33 -8.73
C SER A 162 -9.73 3.12 -7.41
N MET A 163 -9.31 1.88 -7.11
CA MET A 163 -8.54 1.53 -5.91
C MET A 163 -7.02 1.69 -6.09
N LEU A 164 -6.54 2.04 -7.27
CA LEU A 164 -5.15 2.46 -7.40
C LEU A 164 -4.90 3.66 -6.49
N PRO A 165 -3.83 3.66 -5.68
CA PRO A 165 -3.45 4.86 -4.94
C PRO A 165 -3.34 6.07 -5.85
N THR A 166 -3.79 7.23 -5.39
CA THR A 166 -3.68 8.48 -6.15
C THR A 166 -2.20 8.80 -6.37
N ILE A 167 -1.41 8.69 -5.31
CA ILE A 167 0.06 8.89 -5.34
C ILE A 167 0.72 7.80 -4.51
N ALA A 168 1.83 7.27 -5.02
CA ALA A 168 2.75 6.42 -4.27
C ALA A 168 4.05 7.18 -3.98
N ILE A 169 4.51 7.19 -2.72
CA ILE A 169 5.83 7.67 -2.33
C ILE A 169 6.68 6.47 -1.96
N VAL A 170 7.64 6.14 -2.80
CA VAL A 170 8.56 5.01 -2.62
C VAL A 170 9.92 5.56 -2.16
N ASP A 171 10.12 5.52 -0.85
CA ASP A 171 11.34 5.99 -0.20
C ASP A 171 12.16 4.79 0.31
N PRO A 172 13.27 4.45 -0.34
CA PRO A 172 14.09 3.30 0.05
C PRO A 172 14.59 3.37 1.50
N GLU A 173 14.81 4.57 2.05
CA GLU A 173 15.28 4.72 3.43
C GLU A 173 14.27 4.17 4.46
N LEU A 174 12.99 4.07 4.13
CA LEU A 174 11.96 3.49 5.01
C LEU A 174 12.13 1.97 5.18
N THR A 175 12.90 1.31 4.31
CA THR A 175 13.16 -0.12 4.40
C THR A 175 14.39 -0.48 5.23
N LEU A 176 15.26 0.47 5.57
CA LEU A 176 16.49 0.24 6.34
C LEU A 176 16.22 -0.43 7.70
N SER A 177 15.08 -0.13 8.32
CA SER A 177 14.70 -0.72 9.61
C SER A 177 14.01 -2.10 9.50
N MET A 178 13.98 -2.71 8.30
CA MET A 178 13.45 -4.06 8.13
C MET A 178 14.42 -5.10 8.70
N PRO A 179 13.94 -6.06 9.50
CA PRO A 179 14.79 -7.15 9.94
C PRO A 179 15.19 -8.05 8.75
N PRO A 180 16.37 -8.70 8.82
CA PRO A 180 16.90 -9.50 7.70
C PRO A 180 15.92 -10.55 7.15
N HIS A 181 15.21 -11.28 8.02
CA HIS A 181 14.24 -12.29 7.58
C HIS A 181 13.11 -11.67 6.73
N LEU A 182 12.63 -10.47 7.10
CA LEU A 182 11.60 -9.79 6.34
C LEU A 182 12.14 -9.28 5.00
N THR A 183 13.38 -8.77 4.97
CA THR A 183 14.08 -8.42 3.73
C THR A 183 14.15 -9.62 2.76
N ALA A 184 14.53 -10.81 3.27
CA ALA A 184 14.58 -12.01 2.46
C ALA A 184 13.20 -12.39 1.91
N PHE A 185 12.18 -12.44 2.76
CA PHE A 185 10.84 -12.88 2.34
C PHE A 185 10.22 -11.91 1.33
N THR A 186 10.28 -10.60 1.59
CA THR A 186 9.69 -9.62 0.68
C THR A 186 10.50 -9.47 -0.60
N GLY A 187 11.83 -9.58 -0.53
CA GLY A 187 12.67 -9.54 -1.72
C GLY A 187 12.48 -10.75 -2.64
N LEU A 188 12.33 -11.96 -2.06
CA LEU A 188 11.98 -13.16 -2.83
C LEU A 188 10.55 -13.08 -3.40
N ASP A 189 9.61 -12.48 -2.68
CA ASP A 189 8.27 -12.19 -3.19
C ASP A 189 8.33 -11.28 -4.41
N ALA A 190 9.09 -10.17 -4.33
CA ALA A 190 9.32 -9.29 -5.48
C ALA A 190 9.91 -10.03 -6.68
N LEU A 191 10.95 -10.84 -6.44
CA LEU A 191 11.60 -11.60 -7.51
C LEU A 191 10.62 -12.58 -8.16
N THR A 192 9.81 -13.28 -7.37
CA THR A 192 8.78 -14.20 -7.86
C THR A 192 7.77 -13.48 -8.74
N GLN A 193 7.23 -12.35 -8.28
CA GLN A 193 6.27 -11.54 -9.05
C GLN A 193 6.87 -11.06 -10.38
N LEU A 194 8.13 -10.65 -10.39
CA LEU A 194 8.83 -10.22 -11.60
C LEU A 194 9.00 -11.38 -12.59
N ILE A 195 9.37 -12.57 -12.10
CA ILE A 195 9.52 -13.78 -12.94
C ILE A 195 8.16 -14.20 -13.49
N GLU A 196 7.12 -14.27 -12.65
CA GLU A 196 5.76 -14.65 -13.07
C GLU A 196 5.23 -13.73 -14.17
N ALA A 197 5.40 -12.41 -13.99
CA ALA A 197 4.97 -11.44 -14.99
C ALA A 197 5.77 -11.57 -16.30
N PHE A 198 7.09 -11.82 -16.20
CA PHE A 198 7.98 -11.97 -17.35
C PHE A 198 7.67 -13.21 -18.21
N VAL A 199 7.33 -14.34 -17.56
CA VAL A 199 7.02 -15.59 -18.28
C VAL A 199 5.53 -15.73 -18.61
N SER A 200 4.72 -14.73 -18.27
CA SER A 200 3.28 -14.75 -18.54
C SER A 200 2.98 -14.78 -20.03
N SER A 201 2.01 -15.60 -20.44
CA SER A 201 1.49 -15.58 -21.82
C SER A 201 0.79 -14.27 -22.19
N ALA A 202 0.45 -13.42 -21.21
CA ALA A 202 -0.15 -12.10 -21.39
C ALA A 202 0.87 -10.96 -21.21
N SER A 203 2.16 -11.26 -21.29
CA SER A 203 3.22 -10.25 -21.19
C SER A 203 3.14 -9.20 -22.30
N ASN A 204 3.78 -8.07 -22.08
CA ASN A 204 3.88 -7.00 -23.08
C ASN A 204 5.23 -6.27 -22.93
N PRO A 205 5.70 -5.53 -23.97
CA PRO A 205 7.01 -4.91 -23.95
C PRO A 205 7.30 -3.99 -22.76
N ILE A 206 6.29 -3.31 -22.21
CA ILE A 206 6.45 -2.43 -21.05
C ILE A 206 6.71 -3.27 -19.81
N THR A 207 5.87 -4.28 -19.56
CA THR A 207 6.02 -5.20 -18.43
C THR A 207 7.33 -5.96 -18.51
N ASP A 208 7.70 -6.46 -19.70
CA ASP A 208 8.95 -7.22 -19.91
C ASP A 208 10.20 -6.39 -19.61
N ALA A 209 10.19 -5.11 -20.02
CA ALA A 209 11.30 -4.20 -19.74
C ALA A 209 11.48 -3.98 -18.24
N LEU A 210 10.38 -3.72 -17.51
CA LEU A 210 10.39 -3.55 -16.05
C LEU A 210 10.79 -4.83 -15.33
N CYS A 211 10.27 -5.98 -15.75
CA CYS A 211 10.63 -7.28 -15.15
C CYS A 211 12.10 -7.61 -15.34
N ARG A 212 12.64 -7.42 -16.54
CA ARG A 212 14.06 -7.69 -16.81
C ARG A 212 14.98 -6.85 -15.93
N GLU A 213 14.72 -5.56 -15.83
CA GLU A 213 15.48 -4.65 -14.97
C GLU A 213 15.31 -5.02 -13.49
N GLY A 214 14.08 -5.30 -13.05
CA GLY A 214 13.79 -5.68 -11.67
C GLY A 214 14.44 -7.00 -11.26
N ILE A 215 14.40 -8.03 -12.12
CA ILE A 215 15.07 -9.33 -11.86
C ILE A 215 16.59 -9.11 -11.71
N GLN A 216 17.21 -8.34 -12.60
CA GLN A 216 18.63 -8.08 -12.55
C GLN A 216 19.02 -7.37 -11.26
N ARG A 217 18.32 -6.30 -10.89
CA ARG A 217 18.60 -5.54 -9.65
C ARG A 217 18.39 -6.39 -8.41
N THR A 218 17.29 -7.12 -8.33
CA THR A 218 17.00 -7.98 -7.18
C THR A 218 18.05 -9.07 -7.03
N ALA A 219 18.47 -9.72 -8.12
CA ALA A 219 19.50 -10.75 -8.10
C ALA A 219 20.87 -10.21 -7.63
N GLN A 220 21.19 -8.97 -7.96
CA GLN A 220 22.46 -8.33 -7.58
C GLN A 220 22.47 -7.84 -6.13
N SER A 221 21.34 -7.34 -5.63
CA SER A 221 21.31 -6.56 -4.39
C SER A 221 20.63 -7.25 -3.21
N LEU A 222 19.72 -8.21 -3.44
CA LEU A 222 18.93 -8.80 -2.35
C LEU A 222 19.79 -9.45 -1.27
N PHE A 223 20.80 -10.20 -1.68
CA PHE A 223 21.68 -10.89 -0.72
C PHE A 223 22.48 -9.89 0.13
N GLN A 224 22.96 -8.83 -0.49
CA GLN A 224 23.66 -7.74 0.20
C GLN A 224 22.72 -7.01 1.18
N ALA A 225 21.54 -6.65 0.74
CA ALA A 225 20.52 -6.02 1.61
C ALA A 225 20.07 -6.92 2.77
N TYR A 226 20.14 -8.25 2.61
CA TYR A 226 19.89 -9.21 3.69
C TYR A 226 21.04 -9.25 4.70
N GLN A 227 22.30 -9.23 4.24
CA GLN A 227 23.48 -9.30 5.09
C GLN A 227 23.73 -7.98 5.85
N ASP A 228 23.53 -6.87 5.18
CA ASP A 228 23.71 -5.51 5.72
C ASP A 228 22.43 -4.70 5.51
N SER A 229 21.68 -4.49 6.60
CA SER A 229 20.45 -3.70 6.56
C SER A 229 20.68 -2.22 6.31
N ASP A 230 21.88 -1.71 6.56
CA ASP A 230 22.24 -0.29 6.42
C ASP A 230 22.83 0.04 5.05
N ASP A 231 23.06 -0.97 4.19
CA ASP A 231 23.52 -0.77 2.82
C ASP A 231 22.43 -0.10 1.99
N ARG A 232 22.59 1.22 1.81
CA ARG A 232 21.62 2.06 1.08
C ARG A 232 21.62 1.84 -0.42
N GLU A 233 22.72 1.34 -0.98
CA GLU A 233 22.81 1.06 -2.41
C GLU A 233 22.08 -0.25 -2.76
N ALA A 234 22.14 -1.23 -1.86
CA ALA A 234 21.44 -2.50 -2.01
C ALA A 234 19.93 -2.40 -1.76
N ARG A 235 19.46 -1.34 -1.07
CA ARG A 235 18.05 -1.08 -0.76
C ARG A 235 17.40 -0.25 -1.84
#